data_127d27a40a957dccdd585f2569b20595
#
_entry.id   127d27a40a957dccdd585f2569b20595
#
_cell.length_a   1.000
_cell.length_b   1.000
_cell.length_c   1.000
_cell.angle_alpha   90.00
_cell.angle_beta   90.00
_cell.angle_gamma   90.00
#
_symmetry.space_group_name_H-M   'P 1'
#
loop_
_entity.id
_entity.type
_entity.pdbx_description
1 polymer ?
#
loop_
_entity_poly.entity_id
_entity_poly.type
_entity_poly.pdbx_seq_one_letter_code
_entity_poly.pdbx_strand_id
1 'polypeptide(L)'
;SAERGEAARLLLSPLTEYLKERGIPYAVASRHCCRLNYGVHGKRYFAVGFPNVAGGYEIRSRHFKGCVPPKDVSLIRTEATGTDACCLYEGFMDFLSAVTLGIGERCDHLVLNSVANVKKALRYLDGYGRIGCFLDRDDAGRRTLEALKERYGGRVADRSALYDGCKDLNEHLQRTTKKQNINHLKIK
;
A
#
# COMPACT_ATOMS: atom_id res chain seq x y z
N SER A 1 -5.37 -15.90 -15.50
CA SER A 1 -4.91 -15.72 -14.11
C SER A 1 -3.42 -15.99 -14.04
N ALA A 2 -2.71 -15.23 -13.21
CA ALA A 2 -1.30 -15.46 -12.96
C ALA A 2 -1.14 -16.72 -12.10
N GLU A 3 -0.30 -17.67 -12.53
CA GLU A 3 0.04 -18.84 -11.74
C GLU A 3 1.08 -18.50 -10.71
N ARG A 4 0.97 -19.09 -9.51
CA ARG A 4 1.85 -18.82 -8.37
C ARG A 4 3.29 -19.24 -8.70
N GLY A 5 4.20 -18.27 -8.61
CA GLY A 5 5.64 -18.51 -8.72
C GLY A 5 6.35 -18.41 -7.37
N GLU A 6 7.65 -18.62 -7.39
CA GLU A 6 8.50 -18.57 -6.20
C GLU A 6 8.73 -17.14 -5.72
N ALA A 7 8.54 -16.89 -4.41
CA ALA A 7 8.89 -15.63 -3.76
C ALA A 7 10.40 -15.61 -3.46
N ALA A 8 11.09 -14.55 -3.88
CA ALA A 8 12.52 -14.37 -3.68
C ALA A 8 12.85 -12.95 -3.22
N ARG A 9 14.11 -12.71 -2.81
CA ARG A 9 14.55 -11.37 -2.41
C ARG A 9 14.38 -10.34 -3.55
N LEU A 10 14.01 -9.11 -3.21
CA LEU A 10 13.80 -7.98 -4.11
C LEU A 10 15.11 -7.39 -4.68
N LEU A 11 16.02 -8.20 -5.20
CA LEU A 11 17.36 -7.74 -5.62
C LEU A 11 17.49 -7.50 -7.11
N LEU A 12 16.43 -7.59 -7.92
CA LEU A 12 16.50 -7.33 -9.35
C LEU A 12 16.44 -5.84 -9.65
N SER A 13 17.43 -5.35 -10.40
CA SER A 13 17.56 -3.96 -10.82
C SER A 13 16.27 -3.34 -11.37
N PRO A 14 15.48 -3.99 -12.26
CA PRO A 14 14.26 -3.39 -12.78
C PRO A 14 13.19 -3.14 -11.70
N LEU A 15 13.12 -3.96 -10.64
CA LEU A 15 12.16 -3.77 -9.54
C LEU A 15 12.64 -2.71 -8.56
N THR A 16 13.92 -2.66 -8.26
CA THR A 16 14.50 -1.62 -7.41
C THR A 16 14.41 -0.24 -8.06
N GLU A 17 14.66 -0.14 -9.37
CA GLU A 17 14.47 1.10 -10.13
C GLU A 17 12.99 1.53 -10.14
N TYR A 18 12.06 0.61 -10.36
CA TYR A 18 10.64 0.91 -10.27
C TYR A 18 10.24 1.45 -8.89
N LEU A 19 10.70 0.83 -7.81
CA LEU A 19 10.43 1.30 -6.44
C LEU A 19 11.02 2.70 -6.21
N LYS A 20 12.24 2.96 -6.69
CA LYS A 20 12.88 4.28 -6.64
C LYS A 20 12.08 5.35 -7.39
N GLU A 21 11.55 5.03 -8.58
CA GLU A 21 10.65 5.91 -9.33
C GLU A 21 9.38 6.24 -8.54
N ARG A 22 8.90 5.28 -7.75
CA ARG A 22 7.75 5.45 -6.85
C ARG A 22 8.11 6.16 -5.53
N GLY A 23 9.36 6.54 -5.34
CA GLY A 23 9.85 7.19 -4.12
C GLY A 23 10.02 6.25 -2.93
N ILE A 24 9.95 4.93 -3.14
CA ILE A 24 10.02 3.93 -2.08
C ILE A 24 11.46 3.45 -1.89
N PRO A 25 12.09 3.65 -0.71
CA PRO A 25 13.41 3.11 -0.42
C PRO A 25 13.40 1.58 -0.41
N TYR A 26 14.49 0.98 -0.92
CA TYR A 26 14.65 -0.48 -0.89
C TYR A 26 14.51 -1.06 0.53
N ALA A 27 15.06 -0.38 1.54
CA ALA A 27 14.98 -0.81 2.94
C ALA A 27 13.53 -0.90 3.47
N VAL A 28 12.62 -0.05 2.97
CA VAL A 28 11.19 -0.12 3.29
C VAL A 28 10.54 -1.26 2.52
N ALA A 29 10.72 -1.30 1.21
CA ALA A 29 10.08 -2.32 0.37
C ALA A 29 10.51 -3.75 0.76
N SER A 30 11.78 -3.98 1.07
CA SER A 30 12.31 -5.32 1.38
C SER A 30 11.79 -5.94 2.67
N ARG A 31 11.21 -5.13 3.57
CA ARG A 31 10.56 -5.61 4.80
C ARG A 31 9.16 -6.16 4.54
N HIS A 32 8.49 -5.69 3.50
CA HIS A 32 7.07 -5.95 3.26
C HIS A 32 6.79 -6.64 1.93
N CYS A 33 7.74 -6.60 1.01
CA CYS A 33 7.58 -7.10 -0.35
C CYS A 33 8.63 -8.14 -0.70
N CYS A 34 8.30 -8.94 -1.69
CA CYS A 34 9.23 -9.91 -2.30
C CYS A 34 9.26 -9.71 -3.83
N ARG A 35 10.27 -10.30 -4.49
CA ARG A 35 10.17 -10.57 -5.92
C ARG A 35 9.30 -11.80 -6.10
N LEU A 36 8.20 -11.64 -6.81
CA LEU A 36 7.35 -12.74 -7.20
C LEU A 36 7.57 -13.06 -8.68
N ASN A 37 7.98 -14.29 -8.97
CA ASN A 37 7.97 -14.83 -10.31
C ASN A 37 6.57 -15.41 -10.58
N TYR A 38 5.98 -15.12 -11.74
CA TYR A 38 4.65 -15.60 -12.09
C TYR A 38 4.53 -15.90 -13.59
N GLY A 39 3.58 -16.75 -13.96
CA GLY A 39 3.32 -17.13 -15.34
C GLY A 39 2.03 -16.52 -15.85
N VAL A 40 2.02 -16.10 -17.13
CA VAL A 40 0.82 -15.71 -17.87
C VAL A 40 0.94 -16.25 -19.29
N HIS A 41 0.00 -17.09 -19.72
CA HIS A 41 -0.01 -17.70 -21.06
C HIS A 41 1.33 -18.35 -21.43
N GLY A 42 1.93 -19.13 -20.51
CA GLY A 42 3.20 -19.83 -20.73
C GLY A 42 4.47 -18.95 -20.69
N LYS A 43 4.34 -17.63 -20.53
CA LYS A 43 5.47 -16.71 -20.38
C LYS A 43 5.73 -16.42 -18.90
N ARG A 44 7.03 -16.34 -18.53
CA ARG A 44 7.45 -16.02 -17.17
C ARG A 44 7.68 -14.51 -17.02
N TYR A 45 7.21 -13.97 -15.91
CA TYR A 45 7.34 -12.57 -15.52
C TYR A 45 7.80 -12.49 -14.07
N PHE A 46 8.26 -11.30 -13.67
CA PHE A 46 8.54 -11.00 -12.27
C PHE A 46 7.98 -9.61 -11.93
N ALA A 47 7.58 -9.44 -10.67
CA ALA A 47 7.04 -8.20 -10.16
C ALA A 47 7.36 -8.03 -8.67
N VAL A 48 7.15 -6.83 -8.15
CA VAL A 48 7.05 -6.60 -6.70
C VAL A 48 5.77 -7.28 -6.23
N GLY A 49 5.90 -8.26 -5.34
CA GLY A 49 4.81 -8.99 -4.71
C GLY A 49 4.59 -8.50 -3.28
N PHE A 50 3.35 -8.18 -2.94
CA PHE A 50 2.93 -7.80 -1.61
C PHE A 50 1.93 -8.83 -1.09
N PRO A 51 2.24 -9.58 -0.01
CA PRO A 51 1.42 -10.70 0.45
C PRO A 51 0.12 -10.21 1.08
N ASN A 52 -0.94 -11.00 0.95
CA ASN A 52 -2.21 -10.79 1.63
C ASN A 52 -2.48 -11.88 2.68
N VAL A 53 -3.49 -11.70 3.51
CA VAL A 53 -3.83 -12.60 4.62
C VAL A 53 -4.32 -13.99 4.18
N ALA A 54 -4.70 -14.15 2.92
CA ALA A 54 -5.16 -15.43 2.36
C ALA A 54 -4.05 -16.21 1.63
N GLY A 55 -2.79 -15.73 1.67
CA GLY A 55 -1.65 -16.36 1.00
C GLY A 55 -1.53 -16.06 -0.49
N GLY A 56 -2.31 -15.11 -1.01
CA GLY A 56 -2.13 -14.52 -2.33
C GLY A 56 -1.21 -13.30 -2.30
N TYR A 57 -1.01 -12.68 -3.46
CA TYR A 57 -0.15 -11.50 -3.59
C TYR A 57 -0.80 -10.46 -4.49
N GLU A 58 -0.72 -9.19 -4.09
CA GLU A 58 -0.82 -8.09 -5.05
C GLU A 58 0.53 -7.91 -5.74
N ILE A 59 0.51 -7.70 -7.05
CA ILE A 59 1.73 -7.59 -7.86
C ILE A 59 1.78 -6.28 -8.63
N ARG A 60 2.96 -5.68 -8.64
CA ARG A 60 3.24 -4.43 -9.36
C ARG A 60 4.58 -4.47 -10.06
N SER A 61 4.58 -3.96 -11.27
CA SER A 61 5.80 -3.56 -11.99
C SER A 61 5.54 -2.23 -12.69
N ARG A 62 6.50 -1.71 -13.44
CA ARG A 62 6.33 -0.46 -14.21
C ARG A 62 5.13 -0.51 -15.15
N HIS A 63 4.82 -1.67 -15.73
CA HIS A 63 3.82 -1.82 -16.79
C HIS A 63 2.64 -2.72 -16.41
N PHE A 64 2.63 -3.25 -15.19
CA PHE A 64 1.62 -4.22 -14.81
C PHE A 64 1.14 -4.05 -13.35
N LYS A 65 -0.17 -4.11 -13.20
CA LYS A 65 -0.87 -4.20 -11.91
C LYS A 65 -1.74 -5.44 -11.95
N GLY A 66 -1.61 -6.31 -10.97
CA GLY A 66 -2.39 -7.54 -10.92
C GLY A 66 -2.38 -8.19 -9.54
N CYS A 67 -2.86 -9.41 -9.51
CA CYS A 67 -2.94 -10.22 -8.31
C CYS A 67 -2.65 -11.68 -8.65
N VAL A 68 -1.90 -12.34 -7.77
CA VAL A 68 -1.81 -13.80 -7.73
C VAL A 68 -2.80 -14.28 -6.66
N PRO A 69 -3.82 -15.06 -7.04
CA PRO A 69 -4.88 -15.49 -6.13
C PRO A 69 -4.38 -16.26 -4.90
N PRO A 70 -5.18 -16.28 -3.84
CA PRO A 70 -6.47 -15.65 -3.65
C PRO A 70 -6.39 -14.16 -3.37
N LYS A 71 -7.40 -13.37 -3.79
CA LYS A 71 -7.52 -11.94 -3.47
C LYS A 71 -8.02 -11.73 -2.05
N ASP A 72 -7.28 -10.97 -1.26
CA ASP A 72 -7.71 -10.53 0.06
C ASP A 72 -7.02 -9.22 0.48
N VAL A 73 -7.35 -8.72 1.66
CA VAL A 73 -6.66 -7.61 2.31
C VAL A 73 -5.29 -8.04 2.83
N SER A 74 -4.42 -7.07 3.10
CA SER A 74 -3.16 -7.32 3.80
C SER A 74 -3.18 -6.62 5.15
N LEU A 75 -2.80 -7.33 6.21
CA LEU A 75 -2.74 -6.80 7.56
C LEU A 75 -1.30 -6.87 8.07
N ILE A 76 -0.76 -5.73 8.45
CA ILE A 76 0.58 -5.58 9.01
C ILE A 76 0.42 -5.09 10.45
N ARG A 77 0.81 -5.91 11.40
CA ARG A 77 0.77 -5.57 12.81
C ARG A 77 1.98 -4.74 13.20
N THR A 78 1.75 -3.70 13.99
CA THR A 78 2.85 -2.98 14.64
C THR A 78 3.45 -3.81 15.78
N GLU A 79 4.74 -3.59 16.06
CA GLU A 79 5.38 -4.17 17.25
C GLU A 79 4.95 -3.45 18.56
N ALA A 80 4.29 -2.29 18.45
CA ALA A 80 3.80 -1.57 19.61
C ALA A 80 2.67 -2.35 20.28
N THR A 81 2.86 -2.69 21.56
CA THR A 81 1.84 -3.41 22.34
C THR A 81 0.62 -2.53 22.59
N GLY A 82 -0.59 -3.12 22.50
CA GLY A 82 -1.85 -2.48 22.88
C GLY A 82 -2.31 -1.37 21.96
N THR A 83 -1.93 -1.38 20.68
CA THR A 83 -2.46 -0.39 19.74
C THR A 83 -3.96 -0.57 19.54
N ASP A 84 -4.69 0.55 19.64
CA ASP A 84 -6.11 0.68 19.36
C ASP A 84 -6.35 1.45 18.04
N ALA A 85 -5.28 1.62 17.25
CA ALA A 85 -5.32 2.41 16.04
C ALA A 85 -4.91 1.61 14.80
N CYS A 86 -5.63 1.80 13.71
CA CYS A 86 -5.35 1.21 12.41
C CYS A 86 -5.28 2.31 11.33
N CYS A 87 -4.27 2.24 10.47
CA CYS A 87 -4.20 3.01 9.24
C CYS A 87 -4.69 2.15 8.07
N LEU A 88 -5.70 2.63 7.36
CA LEU A 88 -6.31 1.93 6.23
C LEU A 88 -5.87 2.58 4.91
N TYR A 89 -5.40 1.75 3.97
CA TYR A 89 -4.93 2.18 2.64
C TYR A 89 -5.69 1.46 1.53
N GLU A 90 -5.84 2.10 0.38
CA GLU A 90 -6.43 1.46 -0.78
C GLU A 90 -5.47 0.48 -1.44
N GLY A 91 -4.20 0.87 -1.62
CA GLY A 91 -3.17 0.06 -2.26
C GLY A 91 -1.88 -0.02 -1.44
N PHE A 92 -1.07 -1.05 -1.71
CA PHE A 92 0.17 -1.26 -0.95
C PHE A 92 1.26 -0.21 -1.26
N MET A 93 1.19 0.49 -2.40
CA MET A 93 2.10 1.61 -2.68
C MET A 93 1.86 2.77 -1.72
N ASP A 94 0.60 3.01 -1.33
CA ASP A 94 0.27 4.04 -0.34
C ASP A 94 0.71 3.65 1.06
N PHE A 95 0.57 2.36 1.42
CA PHE A 95 1.14 1.82 2.65
C PHE A 95 2.66 1.99 2.70
N LEU A 96 3.40 1.61 1.65
CA LEU A 96 4.84 1.79 1.58
C LEU A 96 5.24 3.28 1.63
N SER A 97 4.42 4.15 1.04
CA SER A 97 4.61 5.61 1.11
C SER A 97 4.42 6.13 2.53
N ALA A 98 3.40 5.66 3.24
CA ALA A 98 3.17 6.00 4.63
C ALA A 98 4.37 5.60 5.52
N VAL A 99 4.86 4.37 5.37
CA VAL A 99 6.05 3.89 6.09
C VAL A 99 7.28 4.76 5.75
N THR A 100 7.46 5.13 4.47
CA THR A 100 8.57 6.00 4.03
C THR A 100 8.49 7.40 4.66
N LEU A 101 7.28 7.91 4.87
CA LEU A 101 7.01 9.22 5.48
C LEU A 101 6.95 9.17 7.02
N GLY A 102 7.14 8.02 7.66
CA GLY A 102 6.99 7.85 9.11
C GLY A 102 5.55 7.99 9.62
N ILE A 103 4.57 7.73 8.76
CA ILE A 103 3.15 7.82 9.11
C ILE A 103 2.69 6.49 9.72
N GLY A 104 2.05 6.56 10.88
CA GLY A 104 1.39 5.41 11.50
C GLY A 104 2.33 4.42 12.20
N GLU A 105 3.53 4.82 12.61
CA GLU A 105 4.54 3.94 13.26
C GLU A 105 4.01 3.16 14.47
N ARG A 106 2.99 3.68 15.15
CA ARG A 106 2.36 3.05 16.32
C ARG A 106 0.97 2.48 16.04
N CYS A 107 0.62 2.34 14.77
CA CYS A 107 -0.67 1.80 14.32
C CYS A 107 -0.45 0.45 13.63
N ASP A 108 -1.47 -0.40 13.67
CA ASP A 108 -1.58 -1.47 12.70
C ASP A 108 -1.93 -0.89 11.32
N HIS A 109 -1.54 -1.59 10.26
CA HIS A 109 -1.83 -1.16 8.90
C HIS A 109 -2.67 -2.21 8.19
N LEU A 110 -3.77 -1.77 7.58
CA LEU A 110 -4.65 -2.60 6.77
C LEU A 110 -4.70 -2.06 5.35
N VAL A 111 -4.35 -2.90 4.38
CA VAL A 111 -4.37 -2.54 2.96
C VAL A 111 -5.52 -3.29 2.29
N LEU A 112 -6.43 -2.55 1.66
CA LEU A 112 -7.58 -3.14 0.95
C LEU A 112 -7.14 -3.96 -0.27
N ASN A 113 -6.05 -3.54 -0.93
CA ASN A 113 -5.59 -4.07 -2.21
C ASN A 113 -6.58 -3.82 -3.38
N SER A 114 -7.80 -3.49 -3.05
CA SER A 114 -8.87 -3.01 -3.94
C SER A 114 -10.04 -2.58 -3.06
N VAL A 115 -10.76 -1.54 -3.44
CA VAL A 115 -12.02 -1.12 -2.75
C VAL A 115 -13.05 -2.25 -2.72
N ALA A 116 -13.02 -3.19 -3.65
CA ALA A 116 -13.89 -4.38 -3.65
C ALA A 116 -13.68 -5.27 -2.41
N ASN A 117 -12.54 -5.20 -1.74
CA ASN A 117 -12.23 -5.97 -0.54
C ASN A 117 -12.68 -5.27 0.76
N VAL A 118 -13.35 -4.11 0.71
CA VAL A 118 -13.76 -3.37 1.92
C VAL A 118 -14.59 -4.25 2.87
N LYS A 119 -15.49 -5.09 2.34
CA LYS A 119 -16.27 -6.02 3.15
C LYS A 119 -15.40 -7.01 3.93
N LYS A 120 -14.30 -7.45 3.33
CA LYS A 120 -13.34 -8.35 4.00
C LYS A 120 -12.53 -7.64 5.07
N ALA A 121 -12.29 -6.33 4.90
CA ALA A 121 -11.59 -5.50 5.88
C ALA A 121 -12.38 -5.32 7.18
N LEU A 122 -13.72 -5.32 7.13
CA LEU A 122 -14.57 -5.01 8.29
C LEU A 122 -14.25 -5.89 9.49
N ARG A 123 -14.05 -7.20 9.29
CA ARG A 123 -13.71 -8.15 10.39
C ARG A 123 -12.44 -7.78 11.16
N TYR A 124 -11.53 -7.05 10.52
CA TYR A 124 -10.31 -6.55 11.17
C TYR A 124 -10.56 -5.18 11.80
N LEU A 125 -11.29 -4.30 11.10
CA LEU A 125 -11.56 -2.93 11.54
C LEU A 125 -12.47 -2.87 12.76
N ASP A 126 -13.36 -3.86 12.95
CA ASP A 126 -14.30 -3.91 14.08
C ASP A 126 -13.58 -3.81 15.44
N GLY A 127 -12.34 -4.30 15.55
CA GLY A 127 -11.53 -4.30 16.78
C GLY A 127 -10.79 -3.00 17.08
N TYR A 128 -10.79 -1.98 16.19
CA TYR A 128 -10.04 -0.73 16.42
C TYR A 128 -10.93 0.42 16.87
N GLY A 129 -10.50 1.17 17.86
CA GLY A 129 -11.18 2.39 18.31
C GLY A 129 -10.87 3.60 17.41
N ARG A 130 -9.77 3.57 16.65
CA ARG A 130 -9.35 4.66 15.74
C ARG A 130 -8.91 4.10 14.40
N ILE A 131 -9.49 4.63 13.31
CA ILE A 131 -9.22 4.19 11.94
C ILE A 131 -8.86 5.43 11.11
N GLY A 132 -7.59 5.57 10.73
CA GLY A 132 -7.12 6.64 9.84
C GLY A 132 -7.17 6.16 8.38
N CYS A 133 -8.02 6.78 7.56
CA CYS A 133 -8.22 6.36 6.16
C CYS A 133 -7.35 7.18 5.20
N PHE A 134 -6.52 6.49 4.44
CA PHE A 134 -5.66 7.00 3.36
C PHE A 134 -6.14 6.39 2.03
N LEU A 135 -7.31 6.82 1.56
CA LEU A 135 -7.93 6.28 0.35
C LEU A 135 -7.70 7.23 -0.84
N ASP A 136 -7.77 6.69 -2.05
CA ASP A 136 -7.64 7.48 -3.27
C ASP A 136 -8.67 8.61 -3.31
N ARG A 137 -8.29 9.78 -3.83
CA ARG A 137 -9.17 10.96 -3.95
C ARG A 137 -10.03 10.89 -5.21
N ASP A 138 -10.57 9.73 -5.48
CA ASP A 138 -11.52 9.50 -6.56
C ASP A 138 -12.92 9.09 -6.02
N ASP A 139 -13.87 8.84 -6.91
CA ASP A 139 -15.24 8.49 -6.52
C ASP A 139 -15.32 7.17 -5.74
N ALA A 140 -14.46 6.21 -6.04
CA ALA A 140 -14.46 4.92 -5.37
C ALA A 140 -13.92 5.03 -3.95
N GLY A 141 -12.83 5.77 -3.75
CA GLY A 141 -12.27 6.06 -2.43
C GLY A 141 -13.23 6.87 -1.57
N ARG A 142 -13.89 7.91 -2.14
CA ARG A 142 -14.90 8.70 -1.42
C ARG A 142 -16.08 7.86 -0.95
N ARG A 143 -16.68 7.04 -1.83
CA ARG A 143 -17.78 6.14 -1.44
C ARG A 143 -17.36 5.14 -0.36
N THR A 144 -16.14 4.64 -0.45
CA THR A 144 -15.60 3.72 0.57
C THR A 144 -15.46 4.43 1.92
N LEU A 145 -14.93 5.65 1.93
CA LEU A 145 -14.81 6.46 3.15
C LEU A 145 -16.16 6.74 3.80
N GLU A 146 -17.17 7.12 3.00
CA GLU A 146 -18.53 7.38 3.47
C GLU A 146 -19.16 6.13 4.10
N ALA A 147 -19.04 4.97 3.44
CA ALA A 147 -19.53 3.71 3.99
C ALA A 147 -18.84 3.31 5.30
N LEU A 148 -17.55 3.60 5.45
CA LEU A 148 -16.82 3.38 6.70
C LEU A 148 -17.25 4.35 7.79
N LYS A 149 -17.47 5.63 7.46
CA LYS A 149 -18.01 6.64 8.41
C LYS A 149 -19.43 6.29 8.88
N GLU A 150 -20.29 5.81 7.97
CA GLU A 150 -21.63 5.35 8.33
C GLU A 150 -21.58 4.19 9.34
N ARG A 151 -20.67 3.22 9.13
CA ARG A 151 -20.54 2.05 10.01
C ARG A 151 -19.85 2.35 11.34
N TYR A 152 -18.79 3.14 11.33
CA TYR A 152 -17.88 3.30 12.48
C TYR A 152 -17.96 4.69 13.14
N GLY A 153 -18.66 5.62 12.52
CA GLY A 153 -18.87 6.96 13.09
C GLY A 153 -17.57 7.70 13.39
N GLY A 154 -17.48 8.27 14.57
CA GLY A 154 -16.32 9.06 15.01
C GLY A 154 -15.00 8.30 15.15
N ARG A 155 -15.00 6.98 14.99
CA ARG A 155 -13.75 6.18 14.95
C ARG A 155 -12.98 6.38 13.65
N VAL A 156 -13.64 6.83 12.56
CA VAL A 156 -13.03 7.02 11.23
C VAL A 156 -12.58 8.46 11.05
N ALA A 157 -11.30 8.62 10.74
CA ALA A 157 -10.70 9.89 10.37
C ALA A 157 -10.21 9.86 8.91
N ASP A 158 -10.71 10.77 8.09
CA ASP A 158 -10.18 11.02 6.75
C ASP A 158 -8.80 11.67 6.87
N ARG A 159 -7.80 11.08 6.22
CA ARG A 159 -6.43 11.56 6.17
C ARG A 159 -6.02 12.12 4.80
N SER A 160 -6.95 12.22 3.86
CA SER A 160 -6.68 12.69 2.50
C SER A 160 -6.13 14.12 2.43
N ALA A 161 -6.35 14.94 3.44
CA ALA A 161 -5.76 16.28 3.54
C ALA A 161 -4.22 16.27 3.56
N LEU A 162 -3.58 15.15 3.98
CA LEU A 162 -2.12 15.00 3.98
C LEU A 162 -1.52 14.96 2.56
N TYR A 163 -2.31 14.60 1.57
CA TYR A 163 -1.90 14.55 0.16
C TYR A 163 -2.81 15.40 -0.74
N ASP A 164 -3.17 16.58 -0.23
CA ASP A 164 -3.98 17.51 -1.03
C ASP A 164 -3.30 17.88 -2.34
N GLY A 165 -4.09 18.01 -3.42
CA GLY A 165 -3.61 18.20 -4.77
C GLY A 165 -2.95 16.98 -5.43
N CYS A 166 -2.96 15.81 -4.77
CA CYS A 166 -2.53 14.51 -5.32
C CYS A 166 -3.70 13.54 -5.33
N LYS A 167 -3.65 12.55 -6.22
CA LYS A 167 -4.65 11.49 -6.27
C LYS A 167 -4.58 10.58 -5.04
N ASP A 168 -3.37 10.21 -4.65
CA ASP A 168 -3.08 9.25 -3.60
C ASP A 168 -1.80 9.64 -2.83
N LEU A 169 -1.52 8.93 -1.73
CA LEU A 169 -0.37 9.19 -0.89
C LEU A 169 0.96 8.91 -1.60
N ASN A 170 0.99 7.94 -2.52
CA ASN A 170 2.21 7.66 -3.27
C ASN A 170 2.55 8.77 -4.28
N GLU A 171 1.56 9.36 -4.93
CA GLU A 171 1.79 10.54 -5.78
C GLU A 171 2.36 11.72 -4.96
N HIS A 172 1.85 11.94 -3.75
CA HIS A 172 2.38 12.95 -2.84
C HIS A 172 3.85 12.69 -2.49
N LEU A 173 4.21 11.46 -2.13
CA LEU A 173 5.58 11.07 -1.86
C LEU A 173 6.50 11.34 -3.05
N GLN A 174 6.09 10.93 -4.26
CA GLN A 174 6.87 11.15 -5.48
C GLN A 174 7.11 12.65 -5.76
N ARG A 175 6.10 13.48 -5.59
CA ARG A 175 6.22 14.95 -5.77
C ARG A 175 7.16 15.57 -4.74
N THR A 176 7.08 15.14 -3.50
CA THR A 176 7.93 15.63 -2.40
C THR A 176 9.40 15.25 -2.63
N THR A 177 9.66 14.01 -2.99
CA THR A 177 11.01 13.51 -3.27
C THR A 177 11.65 14.24 -4.46
N LYS A 178 10.90 14.49 -5.54
CA LYS A 178 11.39 15.26 -6.69
C LYS A 178 11.76 16.69 -6.32
N LYS A 179 10.94 17.37 -5.50
CA LYS A 179 11.23 18.75 -5.05
C LYS A 179 12.51 18.80 -4.20
N GLN A 180 12.72 17.84 -3.31
CA GLN A 180 13.93 17.76 -2.49
C GLN A 180 15.19 17.58 -3.35
N ASN A 181 15.16 16.71 -4.34
CA ASN A 181 16.27 16.47 -5.25
C ASN A 181 16.61 17.71 -6.10
N ILE A 182 15.62 18.47 -6.58
CA ILE A 182 15.84 19.71 -7.33
C ILE A 182 16.48 20.78 -6.44
N ASN A 183 16.05 20.91 -5.19
CA ASN A 183 16.61 21.88 -4.26
C ASN A 183 18.08 21.56 -3.89
N HIS A 184 18.43 20.29 -3.71
CA HIS A 184 19.81 19.86 -3.49
C HIS A 184 20.76 20.16 -4.67
N LEU A 185 20.24 20.10 -5.90
CA LEU A 185 21.01 20.42 -7.12
C LEU A 185 21.23 21.92 -7.31
N LYS A 186 20.38 22.78 -6.73
CA LYS A 186 20.50 24.26 -6.82
C LYS A 186 21.44 24.88 -5.78
N ILE A 187 21.84 24.10 -4.76
CA ILE A 187 22.71 24.57 -3.66
C ILE A 187 24.18 24.14 -3.89
N LYS A 188 24.46 23.37 -4.91
CA LYS A 188 25.81 23.03 -5.38
C LYS A 188 26.20 23.86 -6.58
#